data_0fc527d1ee26cadf0cbb9bc1fd93527b
#
_entry.id   0fc527d1ee26cadf0cbb9bc1fd93527b
#
_cell.length_a   1.000
_cell.length_b   1.000
_cell.length_c   1.000
_cell.angle_alpha   90.00
_cell.angle_beta   90.00
_cell.angle_gamma   90.00
#
_symmetry.space_group_name_H-M   'P 1'
#
loop_
_entity.id
_entity.type
_entity.pdbx_description
1 polymer ?
#
loop_
_entity_poly.entity_id
_entity_poly.type
_entity_poly.pdbx_seq_one_letter_code
_entity_poly.pdbx_strand_id
1 'polypeptide(L)'
;KSAFIAEPGLTFGSVIPTLLENACGMEIIMREVDVKEITKNIKEMCIEANHYLSKDMKRVFNQAAEAEESPLGRQILDQLKENLDIAGTDMIPICQDTGMAVIFINIGQDVHLTGGNITEAINEGVRQGYVEGYLRKSVVSDPIERVNTNDNTPAIIHFGIIPGENIEITVAPKGFGSENMSRVFMLKPADGIEGVKNAILTAVKDAGPNACPPMVVGVGIGGTFEKCALLAKKALTRDLDTKPEKEYVRELEKEMLEKINNLGIGPGGLGGTQTALAVNIETYPTHIAGLPVAINICCHVNRHSSRTI
;
A
#
# COMPACT_ATOMS: atom_id res chain seq x y z
N LYS A 1 -1.31 -58.98 47.46
CA LYS A 1 -2.69 -58.95 48.01
C LYS A 1 -2.75 -57.73 48.90
N SER A 2 -3.22 -56.62 48.41
CA SER A 2 -3.75 -55.55 49.24
C SER A 2 -4.62 -54.70 48.33
N ALA A 3 -5.89 -54.70 48.62
CA ALA A 3 -6.93 -53.96 47.95
C ALA A 3 -6.82 -52.46 48.36
N PHE A 4 -6.92 -51.54 47.42
CA PHE A 4 -7.18 -50.13 47.70
C PHE A 4 -8.62 -49.85 47.30
N ILE A 5 -9.36 -49.40 48.26
CA ILE A 5 -10.73 -48.99 48.26
C ILE A 5 -10.82 -47.60 47.56
N ALA A 6 -11.72 -47.45 46.60
CA ALA A 6 -12.06 -46.18 45.98
C ALA A 6 -13.01 -45.40 46.88
N GLU A 7 -12.69 -44.14 47.17
CA GLU A 7 -13.66 -43.18 47.71
C GLU A 7 -14.28 -42.33 46.56
N PRO A 8 -15.57 -42.09 46.58
CA PRO A 8 -16.27 -41.23 45.62
C PRO A 8 -16.40 -39.81 46.15
N GLY A 9 -16.20 -38.85 45.28
CA GLY A 9 -16.81 -37.54 45.46
C GLY A 9 -15.85 -36.33 45.51
N LEU A 10 -15.47 -35.85 44.33
CA LEU A 10 -15.12 -34.45 44.16
C LEU A 10 -15.93 -33.92 42.98
N THR A 11 -17.02 -33.24 43.32
CA THR A 11 -17.78 -32.38 42.41
C THR A 11 -16.90 -31.23 41.97
N PHE A 12 -16.64 -31.12 40.66
CA PHE A 12 -16.05 -29.94 40.06
C PHE A 12 -17.05 -28.81 40.19
N GLY A 13 -16.86 -27.96 41.20
CA GLY A 13 -17.48 -26.67 41.31
C GLY A 13 -17.03 -25.80 40.15
N SER A 14 -18.00 -25.17 39.52
CA SER A 14 -17.82 -24.14 38.52
C SER A 14 -16.84 -23.07 39.04
N VAL A 15 -15.64 -23.02 38.47
CA VAL A 15 -14.71 -21.91 38.69
C VAL A 15 -15.23 -20.74 37.87
N ILE A 16 -15.95 -19.86 38.56
CA ILE A 16 -16.23 -18.51 38.08
C ILE A 16 -14.86 -17.82 37.96
N PRO A 17 -14.50 -17.20 36.84
CA PRO A 17 -13.27 -16.42 36.76
C PRO A 17 -13.37 -15.27 37.75
N THR A 18 -12.56 -15.31 38.78
CA THR A 18 -12.40 -14.22 39.73
C THR A 18 -11.86 -13.00 38.97
N LEU A 19 -12.65 -11.95 38.91
CA LEU A 19 -12.20 -10.62 38.52
C LEU A 19 -10.90 -10.31 39.25
N LEU A 20 -9.79 -10.21 38.52
CA LEU A 20 -8.56 -9.60 39.01
C LEU A 20 -8.86 -8.10 39.20
N GLU A 21 -9.25 -7.74 40.40
CA GLU A 21 -9.21 -6.34 40.84
C GLU A 21 -7.76 -5.88 40.78
N ASN A 22 -7.41 -5.15 39.74
CA ASN A 22 -6.14 -4.45 39.69
C ASN A 22 -6.13 -3.38 40.77
N ALA A 23 -5.11 -3.39 41.62
CA ALA A 23 -4.90 -2.52 42.77
C ALA A 23 -4.65 -1.03 42.41
N CYS A 24 -4.99 -0.59 41.22
CA CYS A 24 -5.00 0.78 40.77
C CYS A 24 -6.28 0.98 39.95
N GLY A 25 -7.29 1.58 40.54
CA GLY A 25 -8.65 1.71 40.00
C GLY A 25 -8.78 2.50 38.67
N MET A 26 -7.97 2.17 37.67
CA MET A 26 -8.21 2.55 36.29
C MET A 26 -8.82 1.33 35.58
N GLU A 27 -10.13 1.39 35.34
CA GLU A 27 -10.74 0.54 34.30
C GLU A 27 -10.04 0.86 32.99
N ILE A 28 -9.29 -0.10 32.47
CA ILE A 28 -8.82 -0.03 31.06
C ILE A 28 -10.07 -0.27 30.22
N ILE A 29 -10.72 0.80 29.80
CA ILE A 29 -11.84 0.73 28.86
C ILE A 29 -11.23 0.46 27.50
N MET A 30 -11.26 -0.79 27.04
CA MET A 30 -10.91 -1.15 25.67
C MET A 30 -12.03 -0.68 24.74
N ARG A 31 -11.66 -0.01 23.65
CA ARG A 31 -12.62 0.36 22.62
C ARG A 31 -13.06 -0.87 21.83
N GLU A 32 -14.33 -1.19 21.84
CA GLU A 32 -14.88 -2.25 20.99
C GLU A 32 -15.18 -1.73 19.59
N VAL A 33 -14.73 -2.47 18.58
CA VAL A 33 -15.00 -2.17 17.17
C VAL A 33 -15.53 -3.44 16.49
N ASP A 34 -16.77 -3.38 15.98
CA ASP A 34 -17.33 -4.46 15.17
C ASP A 34 -16.61 -4.49 13.80
N VAL A 35 -16.11 -5.66 13.41
CA VAL A 35 -15.41 -5.84 12.13
C VAL A 35 -16.27 -5.48 10.91
N LYS A 36 -17.59 -5.37 11.05
CA LYS A 36 -18.48 -4.86 10.00
C LYS A 36 -18.22 -3.39 9.68
N GLU A 37 -17.76 -2.60 10.65
CA GLU A 37 -17.34 -1.22 10.40
C GLU A 37 -16.10 -1.19 9.49
N ILE A 38 -15.16 -2.10 9.72
CA ILE A 38 -13.99 -2.28 8.86
C ILE A 38 -14.42 -2.69 7.44
N THR A 39 -15.32 -3.67 7.32
CA THR A 39 -15.90 -4.11 6.03
C THR A 39 -16.48 -2.93 5.26
N LYS A 40 -17.31 -2.12 5.91
CA LYS A 40 -17.97 -0.95 5.30
C LYS A 40 -16.93 0.07 4.81
N ASN A 41 -15.97 0.42 5.66
CA ASN A 41 -14.93 1.39 5.29
C ASN A 41 -14.09 0.89 4.10
N ILE A 42 -13.63 -0.36 4.11
CA ILE A 42 -12.84 -0.93 3.01
C ILE A 42 -13.63 -0.96 1.70
N LYS A 43 -14.90 -1.33 1.73
CA LYS A 43 -15.79 -1.27 0.57
C LYS A 43 -15.79 0.12 -0.07
N GLU A 44 -16.08 1.14 0.73
CA GLU A 44 -16.13 2.53 0.27
C GLU A 44 -14.77 3.01 -0.24
N MET A 45 -13.69 2.68 0.46
CA MET A 45 -12.32 3.06 0.08
C MET A 45 -11.86 2.40 -1.22
N CYS A 46 -12.26 1.16 -1.50
CA CYS A 46 -11.99 0.50 -2.78
C CYS A 46 -12.65 1.25 -3.95
N ILE A 47 -13.88 1.70 -3.78
CA ILE A 47 -14.61 2.49 -4.78
C ILE A 47 -13.94 3.86 -4.93
N GLU A 48 -13.78 4.60 -3.83
CA GLU A 48 -13.21 5.93 -3.79
C GLU A 48 -11.84 5.98 -4.48
N ALA A 49 -10.91 5.09 -4.10
CA ALA A 49 -9.56 5.06 -4.65
C ALA A 49 -9.53 4.79 -6.16
N ASN A 50 -10.53 4.09 -6.73
CA ASN A 50 -10.59 3.81 -8.15
C ASN A 50 -11.24 4.94 -8.98
N HIS A 51 -11.89 5.92 -8.34
CA HIS A 51 -12.56 7.02 -9.03
C HIS A 51 -11.88 8.37 -8.80
N TYR A 52 -11.11 8.50 -7.73
CA TYR A 52 -10.48 9.78 -7.36
C TYR A 52 -9.00 9.58 -7.03
N LEU A 53 -8.16 10.46 -7.55
CA LEU A 53 -6.81 10.63 -7.02
C LEU A 53 -6.82 11.56 -5.81
N SER A 54 -5.86 11.39 -4.92
CA SER A 54 -5.63 12.29 -3.78
C SER A 54 -5.29 13.72 -4.23
N LYS A 55 -5.44 14.68 -3.33
CA LYS A 55 -5.22 16.09 -3.64
C LYS A 55 -3.76 16.40 -4.01
N ASP A 56 -2.82 15.77 -3.32
CA ASP A 56 -1.39 15.87 -3.57
C ASP A 56 -1.04 15.33 -4.97
N MET A 57 -1.59 14.17 -5.36
CA MET A 57 -1.42 13.61 -6.70
C MET A 57 -1.97 14.54 -7.78
N LYS A 58 -3.17 15.09 -7.62
CA LYS A 58 -3.74 16.06 -8.57
C LYS A 58 -2.88 17.30 -8.70
N ARG A 59 -2.34 17.83 -7.60
CA ARG A 59 -1.44 18.97 -7.59
C ARG A 59 -0.15 18.69 -8.36
N VAL A 60 0.52 17.57 -8.06
CA VAL A 60 1.78 17.19 -8.73
C VAL A 60 1.54 16.92 -10.22
N PHE A 61 0.39 16.35 -10.58
CA PHE A 61 0.00 16.13 -11.97
C PHE A 61 -0.14 17.45 -12.74
N ASN A 62 -0.77 18.46 -12.14
CA ASN A 62 -0.87 19.82 -12.73
C ASN A 62 0.50 20.45 -12.91
N GLN A 63 1.38 20.35 -11.90
CA GLN A 63 2.75 20.86 -11.99
C GLN A 63 3.55 20.17 -13.11
N ALA A 64 3.39 18.84 -13.25
CA ALA A 64 4.04 18.10 -14.33
C ALA A 64 3.54 18.55 -15.72
N ALA A 65 2.23 18.80 -15.87
CA ALA A 65 1.67 19.28 -17.14
C ALA A 65 2.20 20.69 -17.53
N GLU A 66 2.42 21.56 -16.54
CA GLU A 66 3.01 22.88 -16.75
C GLU A 66 4.51 22.82 -17.08
N ALA A 67 5.24 21.87 -16.44
CA ALA A 67 6.69 21.74 -16.57
C ALA A 67 7.14 20.88 -17.78
N GLU A 68 6.26 20.11 -18.40
CA GLU A 68 6.59 19.27 -19.54
C GLU A 68 7.00 20.12 -20.75
N GLU A 69 8.17 19.84 -21.33
CA GLU A 69 8.70 20.58 -22.46
C GLU A 69 8.24 20.06 -23.82
N SER A 70 7.98 18.74 -23.91
CA SER A 70 7.52 18.11 -25.14
C SER A 70 6.06 18.50 -25.46
N PRO A 71 5.74 19.03 -26.64
CA PRO A 71 4.35 19.31 -27.03
C PRO A 71 3.47 18.05 -26.98
N LEU A 72 3.98 16.90 -27.40
CA LEU A 72 3.27 15.62 -27.33
C LEU A 72 3.09 15.20 -25.88
N GLY A 73 4.13 15.35 -25.03
CA GLY A 73 4.04 15.04 -23.62
C GLY A 73 2.97 15.86 -22.91
N ARG A 74 2.88 17.16 -23.19
CA ARG A 74 1.81 18.03 -22.68
C ARG A 74 0.42 17.57 -23.10
N GLN A 75 0.24 17.24 -24.38
CA GLN A 75 -1.05 16.74 -24.88
C GLN A 75 -1.46 15.46 -24.16
N ILE A 76 -0.52 14.53 -23.90
CA ILE A 76 -0.79 13.31 -23.16
C ILE A 76 -1.20 13.63 -21.70
N LEU A 77 -0.48 14.52 -21.02
CA LEU A 77 -0.81 14.93 -19.65
C LEU A 77 -2.19 15.60 -19.57
N ASP A 78 -2.55 16.43 -20.56
CA ASP A 78 -3.87 17.03 -20.60
C ASP A 78 -4.98 16.01 -20.82
N GLN A 79 -4.78 15.01 -21.67
CA GLN A 79 -5.72 13.89 -21.84
C GLN A 79 -5.87 13.06 -20.56
N LEU A 80 -4.77 12.81 -19.83
CA LEU A 80 -4.81 12.11 -18.55
C LEU A 80 -5.57 12.92 -17.49
N LYS A 81 -5.44 14.25 -17.46
CA LYS A 81 -6.22 15.13 -16.58
C LYS A 81 -7.70 15.09 -16.92
N GLU A 82 -8.05 15.21 -18.19
CA GLU A 82 -9.44 15.08 -18.66
C GLU A 82 -10.05 13.74 -18.26
N ASN A 83 -9.29 12.64 -18.39
CA ASN A 83 -9.72 11.31 -17.92
C ASN A 83 -10.01 11.28 -16.40
N LEU A 84 -9.23 11.99 -15.58
CA LEU A 84 -9.48 12.08 -14.14
C LEU A 84 -10.78 12.83 -13.82
N ASP A 85 -11.08 13.88 -14.58
CA ASP A 85 -12.30 14.67 -14.40
C ASP A 85 -13.53 13.87 -14.83
N ILE A 86 -13.47 13.17 -15.97
CA ILE A 86 -14.53 12.27 -16.44
C ILE A 86 -14.77 11.16 -15.41
N ALA A 87 -13.69 10.49 -14.95
CA ALA A 87 -13.80 9.41 -13.99
C ALA A 87 -14.52 9.84 -12.70
N GLY A 88 -14.15 11.00 -12.15
CA GLY A 88 -14.76 11.53 -10.94
C GLY A 88 -16.20 12.05 -11.12
N THR A 89 -16.54 12.56 -12.32
CA THR A 89 -17.87 13.11 -12.61
C THR A 89 -18.88 12.01 -12.93
N ASP A 90 -18.47 11.07 -13.77
CA ASP A 90 -19.37 10.03 -14.31
C ASP A 90 -19.33 8.74 -13.46
N MET A 91 -18.53 8.71 -12.39
CA MET A 91 -18.31 7.54 -11.53
C MET A 91 -17.86 6.32 -12.34
N ILE A 92 -16.91 6.54 -13.24
CA ILE A 92 -16.25 5.51 -14.04
C ILE A 92 -14.82 5.32 -13.49
N PRO A 93 -14.33 4.08 -13.32
CA PRO A 93 -12.97 3.87 -12.85
C PRO A 93 -11.92 4.57 -13.73
N ILE A 94 -10.93 5.21 -13.09
CA ILE A 94 -9.86 5.99 -13.78
C ILE A 94 -9.13 5.13 -14.84
N CYS A 95 -9.02 3.83 -14.59
CA CYS A 95 -8.31 2.89 -15.47
C CYS A 95 -9.07 1.57 -15.55
N GLN A 96 -8.94 0.85 -16.67
CA GLN A 96 -9.47 -0.51 -16.81
C GLN A 96 -8.82 -1.53 -15.87
N ASP A 97 -7.57 -1.29 -15.45
CA ASP A 97 -6.92 -2.07 -14.40
C ASP A 97 -7.21 -1.42 -13.04
N THR A 98 -8.27 -1.88 -12.40
CA THR A 98 -8.64 -1.43 -11.05
C THR A 98 -7.83 -2.11 -9.95
N GLY A 99 -6.89 -2.95 -10.33
CA GLY A 99 -5.83 -3.47 -9.49
C GLY A 99 -6.23 -4.60 -8.55
N MET A 100 -5.24 -5.08 -7.82
CA MET A 100 -5.40 -5.94 -6.66
C MET A 100 -5.36 -5.06 -5.39
N ALA A 101 -6.28 -5.29 -4.46
CA ALA A 101 -6.34 -4.50 -3.23
C ALA A 101 -5.13 -4.82 -2.33
N VAL A 102 -4.32 -3.81 -2.04
CA VAL A 102 -3.29 -3.86 -0.99
C VAL A 102 -3.79 -3.02 0.18
N ILE A 103 -3.81 -3.61 1.37
CA ILE A 103 -4.38 -3.00 2.56
C ILE A 103 -3.32 -2.95 3.65
N PHE A 104 -3.04 -1.75 4.14
CA PHE A 104 -2.31 -1.54 5.37
C PHE A 104 -3.32 -1.21 6.45
N ILE A 105 -3.31 -1.98 7.53
CA ILE A 105 -4.18 -1.75 8.68
C ILE A 105 -3.36 -1.76 9.96
N ASN A 106 -3.38 -0.64 10.69
CA ASN A 106 -2.76 -0.49 11.99
C ASN A 106 -3.85 -0.46 13.05
N ILE A 107 -3.80 -1.37 13.99
CA ILE A 107 -4.80 -1.53 15.04
C ILE A 107 -4.24 -1.00 16.35
N GLY A 108 -4.98 -0.13 17.01
CA GLY A 108 -4.64 0.37 18.34
C GLY A 108 -4.54 -0.76 19.37
N GLN A 109 -3.58 -0.67 20.29
CA GLN A 109 -3.40 -1.68 21.35
C GLN A 109 -4.62 -1.79 22.30
N ASP A 110 -5.40 -0.73 22.40
CA ASP A 110 -6.56 -0.63 23.27
C ASP A 110 -7.88 -0.93 22.50
N VAL A 111 -7.79 -1.53 21.31
CA VAL A 111 -8.94 -1.95 20.51
C VAL A 111 -9.23 -3.43 20.72
N HIS A 112 -10.49 -3.73 21.02
CA HIS A 112 -11.05 -5.08 21.00
C HIS A 112 -11.94 -5.27 19.78
N LEU A 113 -11.52 -6.15 18.86
CA LEU A 113 -12.30 -6.45 17.67
C LEU A 113 -13.38 -7.47 18.00
N THR A 114 -14.63 -7.16 17.63
CA THR A 114 -15.80 -8.00 17.84
C THR A 114 -16.51 -8.30 16.50
N GLY A 115 -17.49 -9.20 16.53
CA GLY A 115 -18.36 -9.47 15.39
C GLY A 115 -17.83 -10.43 14.32
N GLY A 116 -16.60 -10.95 14.45
CA GLY A 116 -16.06 -11.95 13.53
C GLY A 116 -14.56 -11.91 13.30
N ASN A 117 -14.10 -12.59 12.25
CA ASN A 117 -12.70 -12.63 11.86
C ASN A 117 -12.33 -11.39 11.02
N ILE A 118 -11.30 -10.66 11.43
CA ILE A 118 -10.91 -9.42 10.76
C ILE A 118 -10.43 -9.65 9.32
N THR A 119 -9.71 -10.73 9.04
CA THR A 119 -9.24 -11.04 7.68
C THR A 119 -10.41 -11.32 6.74
N GLU A 120 -11.43 -12.04 7.23
CA GLU A 120 -12.66 -12.29 6.48
C GLU A 120 -13.44 -10.99 6.25
N ALA A 121 -13.54 -10.13 7.26
CA ALA A 121 -14.21 -8.84 7.16
C ALA A 121 -13.54 -7.91 6.16
N ILE A 122 -12.20 -7.88 6.12
CA ILE A 122 -11.43 -7.13 5.13
C ILE A 122 -11.71 -7.64 3.71
N ASN A 123 -11.62 -8.96 3.49
CA ASN A 123 -11.90 -9.55 2.18
C ASN A 123 -13.36 -9.33 1.76
N GLU A 124 -14.31 -9.39 2.69
CA GLU A 124 -15.71 -9.08 2.42
C GLU A 124 -15.88 -7.62 1.96
N GLY A 125 -15.19 -6.66 2.59
CA GLY A 125 -15.17 -5.27 2.16
C GLY A 125 -14.63 -5.10 0.74
N VAL A 126 -13.54 -5.79 0.41
CA VAL A 126 -12.98 -5.80 -0.96
C VAL A 126 -13.97 -6.40 -1.94
N ARG A 127 -14.54 -7.57 -1.63
CA ARG A 127 -15.53 -8.23 -2.48
C ARG A 127 -16.71 -7.30 -2.79
N GLN A 128 -17.30 -6.69 -1.77
CA GLN A 128 -18.39 -5.73 -1.94
C GLN A 128 -17.96 -4.52 -2.77
N GLY A 129 -16.82 -3.93 -2.47
CA GLY A 129 -16.29 -2.76 -3.18
C GLY A 129 -16.08 -3.04 -4.68
N TYR A 130 -15.50 -4.18 -5.02
CA TYR A 130 -15.26 -4.53 -6.44
C TYR A 130 -16.52 -4.98 -7.18
N VAL A 131 -17.49 -5.58 -6.51
CA VAL A 131 -18.77 -5.98 -7.13
C VAL A 131 -19.69 -4.77 -7.30
N GLU A 132 -19.93 -4.00 -6.25
CA GLU A 132 -20.87 -2.88 -6.26
C GLU A 132 -20.31 -1.62 -6.95
N GLY A 133 -18.98 -1.44 -6.91
CA GLY A 133 -18.28 -0.37 -7.63
C GLY A 133 -18.03 -0.68 -9.11
N TYR A 134 -18.53 -1.81 -9.63
CA TYR A 134 -18.30 -2.26 -11.01
C TYR A 134 -16.82 -2.31 -11.41
N LEU A 135 -15.96 -2.62 -10.42
CA LEU A 135 -14.53 -2.71 -10.63
C LEU A 135 -14.15 -4.06 -11.27
N ARG A 136 -13.02 -4.09 -11.97
CA ARG A 136 -12.55 -5.30 -12.66
C ARG A 136 -12.07 -6.35 -11.65
N LYS A 137 -12.60 -7.58 -11.71
CA LYS A 137 -12.15 -8.72 -10.90
C LYS A 137 -10.94 -9.35 -11.59
N SER A 138 -9.74 -9.05 -11.11
CA SER A 138 -8.48 -9.43 -11.75
C SER A 138 -7.69 -10.50 -10.99
N VAL A 139 -8.16 -10.89 -9.79
CA VAL A 139 -7.46 -11.88 -8.96
C VAL A 139 -7.74 -13.30 -9.44
N VAL A 140 -6.68 -14.10 -9.51
CA VAL A 140 -6.73 -15.53 -9.79
C VAL A 140 -6.38 -16.33 -8.53
N SER A 141 -7.06 -17.44 -8.31
CA SER A 141 -6.93 -18.27 -7.11
C SER A 141 -5.58 -18.99 -7.00
N ASP A 142 -4.95 -19.23 -8.14
CA ASP A 142 -3.62 -19.84 -8.25
C ASP A 142 -2.82 -19.16 -9.37
N PRO A 143 -1.55 -18.81 -9.15
CA PRO A 143 -0.75 -18.07 -10.13
C PRO A 143 -0.40 -18.89 -11.39
N ILE A 144 -0.48 -20.20 -11.35
CA ILE A 144 -0.17 -21.09 -12.48
C ILE A 144 -1.46 -21.57 -13.17
N GLU A 145 -2.45 -22.07 -12.43
CA GLU A 145 -3.73 -22.52 -12.96
C GLU A 145 -4.63 -21.37 -13.42
N ARG A 146 -4.49 -20.18 -12.84
CA ARG A 146 -5.09 -18.90 -13.26
C ARG A 146 -6.62 -18.88 -13.32
N VAL A 147 -7.29 -19.63 -12.46
CA VAL A 147 -8.74 -19.57 -12.30
C VAL A 147 -9.13 -18.28 -11.59
N ASN A 148 -10.00 -17.46 -12.20
CA ASN A 148 -10.44 -16.20 -11.61
C ASN A 148 -11.30 -16.43 -10.36
N THR A 149 -11.09 -15.64 -9.31
CA THR A 149 -11.87 -15.72 -8.06
C THR A 149 -13.27 -15.12 -8.18
N ASN A 150 -13.50 -14.31 -9.22
CA ASN A 150 -14.77 -13.61 -9.56
C ASN A 150 -15.21 -12.51 -8.59
N ASP A 151 -14.43 -12.22 -7.55
CA ASP A 151 -14.75 -11.22 -6.53
C ASP A 151 -13.56 -10.32 -6.15
N ASN A 152 -12.42 -10.52 -6.81
CA ASN A 152 -11.15 -9.80 -6.58
C ASN A 152 -10.53 -10.02 -5.19
N THR A 153 -10.86 -11.12 -4.52
CA THR A 153 -10.22 -11.56 -3.27
C THR A 153 -9.29 -12.75 -3.50
N PRO A 154 -8.35 -13.03 -2.59
CA PRO A 154 -8.06 -12.27 -1.38
C PRO A 154 -7.29 -10.97 -1.65
N ALA A 155 -7.41 -10.02 -0.72
CA ALA A 155 -6.54 -8.85 -0.67
C ALA A 155 -5.14 -9.21 -0.15
N ILE A 156 -4.14 -8.36 -0.44
CA ILE A 156 -2.85 -8.39 0.25
C ILE A 156 -2.97 -7.53 1.50
N ILE A 157 -2.89 -8.14 2.68
CA ILE A 157 -3.15 -7.45 3.96
C ILE A 157 -1.86 -7.38 4.77
N HIS A 158 -1.51 -6.18 5.22
CA HIS A 158 -0.40 -5.91 6.12
C HIS A 158 -0.92 -5.35 7.43
N PHE A 159 -0.76 -6.11 8.50
CA PHE A 159 -1.17 -5.72 9.84
C PHE A 159 -0.03 -5.02 10.59
N GLY A 160 -0.38 -3.97 11.35
CA GLY A 160 0.46 -3.31 12.32
C GLY A 160 -0.28 -3.10 13.64
N ILE A 161 0.47 -2.91 14.72
CA ILE A 161 -0.06 -2.52 16.02
C ILE A 161 0.51 -1.15 16.36
N ILE A 162 -0.36 -0.23 16.80
CA ILE A 162 0.00 1.13 17.20
C ILE A 162 -0.52 1.42 18.61
N PRO A 163 0.03 2.39 19.34
CA PRO A 163 -0.52 2.82 20.62
C PRO A 163 -1.93 3.42 20.47
N GLY A 164 -2.74 3.28 21.51
CA GLY A 164 -4.06 3.91 21.61
C GLY A 164 -5.20 3.09 21.02
N GLU A 165 -6.31 3.74 20.71
CA GLU A 165 -7.61 3.13 20.41
C GLU A 165 -8.08 3.34 18.96
N ASN A 166 -7.25 3.90 18.10
CA ASN A 166 -7.61 4.14 16.70
C ASN A 166 -7.25 2.95 15.81
N ILE A 167 -7.97 2.79 14.73
CA ILE A 167 -7.61 1.89 13.63
C ILE A 167 -7.35 2.75 12.40
N GLU A 168 -6.12 2.67 11.87
CA GLU A 168 -5.73 3.33 10.64
C GLU A 168 -5.79 2.35 9.48
N ILE A 169 -6.52 2.68 8.43
CA ILE A 169 -6.69 1.83 7.26
C ILE A 169 -6.23 2.62 6.02
N THR A 170 -5.37 2.00 5.21
CA THR A 170 -5.05 2.49 3.87
C THR A 170 -5.35 1.39 2.86
N VAL A 171 -6.21 1.69 1.89
CA VAL A 171 -6.54 0.83 0.75
C VAL A 171 -5.85 1.38 -0.49
N ALA A 172 -4.97 0.60 -1.10
CA ALA A 172 -4.21 0.96 -2.29
C ALA A 172 -4.41 -0.09 -3.40
N PRO A 173 -5.38 0.13 -4.30
CA PRO A 173 -5.55 -0.75 -5.46
C PRO A 173 -4.34 -0.66 -6.39
N LYS A 174 -3.57 -1.74 -6.52
CA LYS A 174 -2.32 -1.75 -7.27
C LYS A 174 -2.48 -2.44 -8.63
N GLY A 175 -2.35 -1.66 -9.69
CA GLY A 175 -2.37 -2.16 -11.06
C GLY A 175 -1.11 -2.97 -11.41
N PHE A 176 -1.27 -4.05 -12.17
CA PHE A 176 -0.19 -5.01 -12.40
C PHE A 176 0.71 -4.67 -13.59
N GLY A 177 0.32 -3.80 -14.50
CA GLY A 177 1.21 -3.31 -15.54
C GLY A 177 2.49 -2.70 -14.95
N SER A 178 2.33 -1.79 -14.00
CA SER A 178 3.46 -1.19 -13.28
C SER A 178 4.02 -2.07 -12.17
N GLU A 179 3.22 -2.91 -11.51
CA GLU A 179 3.71 -3.85 -10.50
C GLU A 179 4.76 -4.82 -11.06
N ASN A 180 4.54 -5.34 -12.27
CA ASN A 180 5.45 -6.24 -12.95
C ASN A 180 6.82 -5.62 -13.27
N MET A 181 6.90 -4.28 -13.25
CA MET A 181 8.15 -3.53 -13.51
C MET A 181 8.98 -3.31 -12.25
N SER A 182 8.48 -3.73 -11.08
CA SER A 182 9.17 -3.57 -9.80
C SER A 182 10.36 -4.54 -9.67
N ARG A 183 11.38 -4.16 -8.88
CA ARG A 183 12.63 -4.94 -8.71
C ARG A 183 13.07 -4.94 -7.25
N VAL A 184 13.73 -6.01 -6.85
CA VAL A 184 14.46 -6.12 -5.57
C VAL A 184 15.92 -6.41 -5.86
N PHE A 185 16.82 -5.66 -5.22
CA PHE A 185 18.25 -5.81 -5.32
C PHE A 185 18.83 -6.09 -3.93
N MET A 186 19.62 -7.14 -3.81
CA MET A 186 20.39 -7.43 -2.61
C MET A 186 21.81 -6.88 -2.79
N LEU A 187 21.98 -5.60 -2.53
CA LEU A 187 23.25 -4.90 -2.67
C LEU A 187 24.19 -5.25 -1.50
N LYS A 188 25.48 -5.01 -1.72
CA LYS A 188 26.51 -5.09 -0.67
C LYS A 188 26.67 -3.71 -0.01
N PRO A 189 27.04 -3.64 1.28
CA PRO A 189 27.34 -2.36 1.93
C PRO A 189 28.37 -1.51 1.18
N ALA A 190 29.34 -2.14 0.51
CA ALA A 190 30.36 -1.47 -0.29
C ALA A 190 29.79 -0.75 -1.53
N ASP A 191 28.61 -1.14 -2.03
CA ASP A 191 27.98 -0.47 -3.17
C ASP A 191 27.45 0.93 -2.77
N GLY A 192 27.19 1.14 -1.47
CA GLY A 192 26.84 2.42 -0.89
C GLY A 192 25.65 3.11 -1.57
N ILE A 193 25.61 4.43 -1.44
CA ILE A 193 24.53 5.24 -2.00
C ILE A 193 24.50 5.21 -3.53
N GLU A 194 25.64 5.07 -4.17
CA GLU A 194 25.70 4.99 -5.64
C GLU A 194 25.10 3.68 -6.15
N GLY A 195 25.29 2.57 -5.43
CA GLY A 195 24.58 1.32 -5.72
C GLY A 195 23.06 1.46 -5.64
N VAL A 196 22.57 2.17 -4.62
CA VAL A 196 21.13 2.48 -4.47
C VAL A 196 20.62 3.31 -5.65
N LYS A 197 21.32 4.39 -6.02
CA LYS A 197 20.95 5.25 -7.15
C LYS A 197 20.90 4.44 -8.47
N ASN A 198 21.89 3.61 -8.70
CA ASN A 198 21.98 2.75 -9.88
C ASN A 198 20.82 1.72 -9.91
N ALA A 199 20.46 1.12 -8.77
CA ALA A 199 19.34 0.19 -8.67
C ALA A 199 18.02 0.89 -9.05
N ILE A 200 17.77 2.10 -8.54
CA ILE A 200 16.57 2.89 -8.87
C ILE A 200 16.53 3.20 -10.36
N LEU A 201 17.63 3.73 -10.94
CA LEU A 201 17.67 4.06 -12.36
C LEU A 201 17.53 2.84 -13.26
N THR A 202 18.11 1.69 -12.87
CA THR A 202 17.95 0.43 -13.59
C THR A 202 16.50 -0.02 -13.62
N ALA A 203 15.82 -0.04 -12.47
CA ALA A 203 14.41 -0.42 -12.40
C ALA A 203 13.51 0.48 -13.27
N VAL A 204 13.74 1.80 -13.24
CA VAL A 204 12.95 2.76 -14.03
C VAL A 204 13.23 2.62 -15.54
N LYS A 205 14.50 2.43 -15.95
CA LYS A 205 14.86 2.18 -17.36
C LYS A 205 14.23 0.90 -17.89
N ASP A 206 14.31 -0.18 -17.10
CA ASP A 206 13.70 -1.46 -17.45
C ASP A 206 12.18 -1.37 -17.56
N ALA A 207 11.54 -0.57 -16.70
CA ALA A 207 10.12 -0.30 -16.75
C ALA A 207 9.73 0.43 -18.03
N GLY A 208 10.44 1.49 -18.37
CA GLY A 208 10.21 2.27 -19.58
C GLY A 208 8.73 2.63 -19.79
N PRO A 209 8.22 2.52 -21.02
CA PRO A 209 6.81 2.80 -21.33
C PRO A 209 5.82 1.81 -20.70
N ASN A 210 6.27 0.59 -20.33
CA ASN A 210 5.40 -0.47 -19.80
C ASN A 210 4.79 -0.12 -18.44
N ALA A 211 5.37 0.83 -17.72
CA ALA A 211 4.84 1.32 -16.44
C ALA A 211 3.79 2.43 -16.59
N CYS A 212 3.42 2.82 -17.80
CA CYS A 212 2.48 3.92 -18.08
C CYS A 212 2.89 5.22 -17.37
N PRO A 213 4.08 5.81 -17.71
CA PRO A 213 4.54 7.06 -17.11
C PRO A 213 3.60 8.25 -17.41
N PRO A 214 3.65 9.31 -16.58
CA PRO A 214 4.62 9.56 -15.53
C PRO A 214 4.42 8.68 -14.29
N MET A 215 5.52 8.15 -13.74
CA MET A 215 5.50 7.17 -12.66
C MET A 215 5.51 7.81 -11.28
N VAL A 216 5.04 7.09 -10.26
CA VAL A 216 5.43 7.28 -8.87
C VAL A 216 6.32 6.10 -8.47
N VAL A 217 7.50 6.40 -7.95
CA VAL A 217 8.52 5.40 -7.62
C VAL A 217 8.64 5.28 -6.11
N GLY A 218 8.20 4.15 -5.56
CA GLY A 218 8.38 3.80 -4.16
C GLY A 218 9.68 3.03 -3.96
N VAL A 219 10.50 3.45 -3.02
CA VAL A 219 11.80 2.83 -2.72
C VAL A 219 11.84 2.41 -1.26
N GLY A 220 12.22 1.18 -1.00
CA GLY A 220 12.48 0.66 0.35
C GLY A 220 13.94 0.29 0.49
N ILE A 221 14.62 0.86 1.48
CA ILE A 221 16.05 0.62 1.73
C ILE A 221 16.24 0.06 3.14
N GLY A 222 16.93 -1.07 3.23
CA GLY A 222 17.23 -1.71 4.50
C GLY A 222 16.21 -2.77 4.93
N GLY A 223 16.30 -3.23 6.18
CA GLY A 223 15.59 -4.39 6.68
C GLY A 223 16.12 -5.70 6.10
N THR A 224 15.22 -6.54 5.65
CA THR A 224 15.44 -7.84 5.02
C THR A 224 14.82 -7.84 3.62
N PHE A 225 14.91 -8.96 2.90
CA PHE A 225 14.35 -9.11 1.54
C PHE A 225 12.88 -8.71 1.46
N GLU A 226 12.04 -9.24 2.34
CA GLU A 226 10.61 -8.94 2.39
C GLU A 226 10.34 -7.54 2.95
N LYS A 227 11.17 -7.07 3.91
CA LYS A 227 10.96 -5.78 4.55
C LYS A 227 11.22 -4.63 3.58
N CYS A 228 12.28 -4.67 2.78
CA CYS A 228 12.54 -3.62 1.80
C CYS A 228 11.43 -3.56 0.73
N ALA A 229 10.89 -4.72 0.29
CA ALA A 229 9.76 -4.78 -0.64
C ALA A 229 8.49 -4.16 -0.03
N LEU A 230 8.19 -4.47 1.24
CA LEU A 230 7.08 -3.87 1.98
C LEU A 230 7.23 -2.35 2.12
N LEU A 231 8.43 -1.86 2.44
CA LEU A 231 8.72 -0.43 2.55
C LEU A 231 8.52 0.28 1.20
N ALA A 232 8.99 -0.31 0.10
CA ALA A 232 8.79 0.24 -1.23
C ALA A 232 7.30 0.35 -1.59
N LYS A 233 6.50 -0.67 -1.23
CA LYS A 233 5.05 -0.65 -1.40
C LYS A 233 4.39 0.43 -0.55
N LYS A 234 4.77 0.54 0.72
CA LYS A 234 4.26 1.56 1.63
C LYS A 234 4.64 2.98 1.18
N ALA A 235 5.84 3.17 0.63
CA ALA A 235 6.30 4.45 0.11
C ALA A 235 5.38 5.02 -0.99
N LEU A 236 4.71 4.16 -1.77
CA LEU A 236 3.72 4.59 -2.77
C LEU A 236 2.46 5.20 -2.15
N THR A 237 2.16 4.92 -0.88
CA THR A 237 0.97 5.44 -0.17
C THR A 237 1.28 6.66 0.70
N ARG A 238 2.53 7.12 0.71
CA ARG A 238 2.91 8.34 1.42
C ARG A 238 2.40 9.55 0.65
N ASP A 239 1.77 10.49 1.36
CA ASP A 239 1.39 11.79 0.82
C ASP A 239 2.63 12.50 0.25
N LEU A 240 2.54 12.98 -1.00
CA LEU A 240 3.66 13.58 -1.73
C LEU A 240 4.11 14.93 -1.15
N ASP A 241 3.31 15.54 -0.28
CA ASP A 241 3.67 16.76 0.43
C ASP A 241 4.44 16.46 1.73
N THR A 242 4.43 15.20 2.19
CA THR A 242 5.15 14.77 3.38
C THR A 242 6.63 14.54 3.07
N LYS A 243 7.50 15.23 3.80
CA LYS A 243 8.96 15.09 3.64
C LYS A 243 9.51 14.06 4.63
N PRO A 244 10.47 13.22 4.20
CA PRO A 244 11.20 12.32 5.09
C PRO A 244 11.90 13.09 6.23
N GLU A 245 11.98 12.49 7.42
CA GLU A 245 12.68 13.09 8.56
C GLU A 245 14.18 13.27 8.29
N LYS A 246 14.81 12.26 7.67
CA LYS A 246 16.26 12.25 7.38
C LYS A 246 16.58 13.13 6.19
N GLU A 247 17.48 14.09 6.38
CA GLU A 247 17.88 15.05 5.35
C GLU A 247 18.46 14.37 4.09
N TYR A 248 19.37 13.41 4.28
CA TYR A 248 19.94 12.71 3.13
C TYR A 248 18.90 11.95 2.29
N VAL A 249 17.76 11.52 2.89
CA VAL A 249 16.67 10.87 2.15
C VAL A 249 15.94 11.90 1.31
N ARG A 250 15.66 13.10 1.87
CA ARG A 250 15.05 14.22 1.11
C ARG A 250 15.89 14.61 -0.10
N GLU A 251 17.19 14.71 0.10
CA GLU A 251 18.14 15.02 -0.99
C GLU A 251 18.15 13.92 -2.05
N LEU A 252 18.17 12.65 -1.61
CA LEU A 252 18.16 11.50 -2.51
C LEU A 252 16.85 11.42 -3.32
N GLU A 253 15.70 11.68 -2.72
CA GLU A 253 14.41 11.72 -3.42
C GLU A 253 14.43 12.78 -4.53
N LYS A 254 14.90 13.99 -4.21
CA LYS A 254 15.02 15.09 -5.17
C LYS A 254 15.99 14.76 -6.30
N GLU A 255 17.19 14.27 -5.96
CA GLU A 255 18.22 13.90 -6.95
C GLU A 255 17.69 12.80 -7.88
N MET A 256 17.03 11.79 -7.32
CA MET A 256 16.53 10.67 -8.12
C MET A 256 15.37 11.08 -9.03
N LEU A 257 14.47 11.95 -8.58
CA LEU A 257 13.40 12.49 -9.43
C LEU A 257 13.99 13.25 -10.63
N GLU A 258 14.99 14.11 -10.40
CA GLU A 258 15.67 14.84 -11.47
C GLU A 258 16.37 13.88 -12.45
N LYS A 259 17.13 12.91 -11.95
CA LYS A 259 17.82 11.92 -12.80
C LYS A 259 16.87 11.04 -13.60
N ILE A 260 15.73 10.67 -13.04
CA ILE A 260 14.69 9.89 -13.72
C ILE A 260 14.04 10.72 -14.82
N ASN A 261 13.74 11.98 -14.57
CA ASN A 261 13.15 12.87 -15.55
C ASN A 261 14.12 13.17 -16.71
N ASN A 262 15.40 13.22 -16.43
CA ASN A 262 16.45 13.34 -17.46
C ASN A 262 16.65 12.08 -18.32
N LEU A 263 15.96 10.97 -18.03
CA LEU A 263 16.00 9.79 -18.92
C LEU A 263 15.22 10.02 -20.22
N GLY A 264 14.33 11.02 -20.27
CA GLY A 264 13.61 11.37 -21.48
C GLY A 264 12.54 10.34 -21.91
N ILE A 265 12.11 9.44 -21.01
CA ILE A 265 11.05 8.47 -21.29
C ILE A 265 9.73 9.20 -21.53
N GLY A 266 9.40 10.17 -20.67
CA GLY A 266 8.30 11.09 -20.79
C GLY A 266 6.90 10.47 -20.65
N PRO A 267 5.83 11.29 -20.71
CA PRO A 267 4.45 10.85 -20.59
C PRO A 267 4.09 9.80 -21.64
N GLY A 268 3.42 8.73 -21.20
CA GLY A 268 3.07 7.60 -22.06
C GLY A 268 4.27 6.81 -22.62
N GLY A 269 5.51 7.17 -22.25
CA GLY A 269 6.72 6.59 -22.82
C GLY A 269 7.04 7.09 -24.24
N LEU A 270 6.47 8.24 -24.63
CA LEU A 270 6.60 8.83 -25.97
C LEU A 270 7.58 9.99 -26.05
N GLY A 271 8.47 10.10 -25.07
CA GLY A 271 9.44 11.18 -24.94
C GLY A 271 8.90 12.36 -24.16
N GLY A 272 9.83 13.16 -23.61
CA GLY A 272 9.51 14.31 -22.77
C GLY A 272 10.28 14.32 -21.46
N THR A 273 10.01 15.32 -20.63
CA THR A 273 10.74 15.60 -19.39
C THR A 273 10.05 15.06 -18.13
N GLN A 274 8.78 14.65 -18.22
CA GLN A 274 8.03 14.15 -17.07
C GLN A 274 7.91 12.62 -17.12
N THR A 275 8.99 11.93 -16.75
CA THR A 275 9.03 10.45 -16.64
C THR A 275 8.44 9.98 -15.32
N ALA A 276 8.67 10.71 -14.24
CA ALA A 276 8.13 10.44 -12.91
C ALA A 276 7.55 11.72 -12.27
N LEU A 277 6.50 11.53 -11.47
CA LEU A 277 5.86 12.58 -10.67
C LEU A 277 6.53 12.70 -9.30
N ALA A 278 6.96 11.58 -8.73
CA ALA A 278 7.58 11.55 -7.41
C ALA A 278 8.48 10.31 -7.25
N VAL A 279 9.45 10.44 -6.35
CA VAL A 279 10.25 9.35 -5.79
C VAL A 279 10.08 9.43 -4.28
N ASN A 280 9.51 8.40 -3.67
CA ASN A 280 9.32 8.30 -2.23
C ASN A 280 10.20 7.19 -1.68
N ILE A 281 11.02 7.49 -0.67
CA ILE A 281 11.99 6.56 -0.09
C ILE A 281 11.70 6.33 1.38
N GLU A 282 11.50 5.06 1.75
CA GLU A 282 11.39 4.60 3.14
C GLU A 282 12.65 3.83 3.54
N THR A 283 13.13 4.05 4.76
CA THR A 283 14.35 3.40 5.26
C THR A 283 14.08 2.62 6.54
N TYR A 284 14.80 1.53 6.72
CA TYR A 284 14.74 0.71 7.93
C TYR A 284 16.14 0.23 8.33
N PRO A 285 16.44 0.05 9.63
CA PRO A 285 17.68 -0.57 10.07
C PRO A 285 17.91 -1.92 9.38
N THR A 286 19.19 -2.24 9.06
CA THR A 286 19.53 -3.48 8.38
C THR A 286 20.74 -4.15 9.02
N HIS A 287 21.02 -5.40 8.66
CA HIS A 287 22.20 -6.12 9.10
C HIS A 287 23.47 -5.47 8.52
N ILE A 288 24.56 -5.44 9.31
CA ILE A 288 25.83 -4.79 8.92
C ILE A 288 26.40 -5.30 7.58
N ALA A 289 26.09 -6.53 7.20
CA ALA A 289 26.59 -7.14 5.96
C ALA A 289 25.61 -7.01 4.77
N GLY A 290 24.48 -6.30 4.91
CA GLY A 290 23.46 -6.21 3.87
C GLY A 290 23.08 -4.78 3.51
N LEU A 291 22.63 -4.58 2.27
CA LEU A 291 22.01 -3.35 1.78
C LEU A 291 20.87 -3.74 0.80
N PRO A 292 19.78 -4.32 1.31
CA PRO A 292 18.63 -4.64 0.46
C PRO A 292 17.93 -3.37 0.01
N VAL A 293 17.55 -3.32 -1.27
CA VAL A 293 16.84 -2.19 -1.90
C VAL A 293 15.74 -2.74 -2.78
N ALA A 294 14.52 -2.28 -2.56
CA ALA A 294 13.39 -2.58 -3.42
C ALA A 294 12.87 -1.32 -4.09
N ILE A 295 12.50 -1.44 -5.34
CA ILE A 295 11.87 -0.39 -6.13
C ILE A 295 10.51 -0.89 -6.59
N ASN A 296 9.45 -0.27 -6.12
CA ASN A 296 8.08 -0.56 -6.53
C ASN A 296 7.58 0.57 -7.44
N ILE A 297 7.32 0.22 -8.69
CA ILE A 297 6.86 1.18 -9.69
C ILE A 297 5.34 1.27 -9.67
N CYS A 298 4.82 2.50 -9.66
CA CYS A 298 3.40 2.78 -9.89
C CYS A 298 3.23 3.69 -11.12
N CYS A 299 2.19 3.48 -11.89
CA CYS A 299 1.85 4.33 -13.03
C CYS A 299 1.30 5.69 -12.56
N HIS A 300 0.92 6.54 -13.51
CA HIS A 300 0.30 7.83 -13.23
C HIS A 300 -1.00 7.72 -12.40
N VAL A 301 -1.64 6.56 -12.36
CA VAL A 301 -2.77 6.29 -11.46
C VAL A 301 -2.25 5.70 -10.14
N ASN A 302 -1.44 6.47 -9.41
CA ASN A 302 -1.04 6.13 -8.05
C ASN A 302 -2.17 6.51 -7.09
N ARG A 303 -3.04 5.55 -6.81
CA ARG A 303 -4.30 5.73 -6.08
C ARG A 303 -4.28 5.01 -4.74
N HIS A 304 -4.79 5.68 -3.73
CA HIS A 304 -5.07 5.11 -2.42
C HIS A 304 -6.08 5.96 -1.67
N SER A 305 -6.75 5.37 -0.70
CA SER A 305 -7.62 6.06 0.26
C SER A 305 -7.18 5.68 1.66
N SER A 306 -7.13 6.63 2.58
CA SER A 306 -6.74 6.42 3.98
C SER A 306 -7.82 6.96 4.92
N ARG A 307 -8.13 6.19 5.98
CA ARG A 307 -9.09 6.57 7.02
C ARG A 307 -8.58 6.14 8.38
N THR A 308 -8.95 6.92 9.39
CA THR A 308 -8.83 6.55 10.81
C THR A 308 -10.24 6.37 11.36
N ILE A 309 -10.49 5.25 12.00
CA ILE A 309 -11.76 4.90 12.63
C ILE A 309 -11.58 4.60 14.10
#